data_3e668e445c713d296bed66962178ce80
#
_entry.id   3e668e445c713d296bed66962178ce80
#
_cell.length_a   1.000
_cell.length_b   1.000
_cell.length_c   1.000
_cell.angle_alpha   90.00
_cell.angle_beta   90.00
_cell.angle_gamma   90.00
#
_symmetry.space_group_name_H-M   'P 1'
#
loop_
_entity.id
_entity.type
_entity.pdbx_description
1 polymer ?
#
loop_
_entity_poly.entity_id
_entity_poly.type
_entity_poly.pdbx_seq_one_letter_code
_entity_poly.pdbx_strand_id
1 'polypeptide(L)'
;MGLFAAAWADLGLRRPEAVNGSKNAWRAGLFVNFAGPLAYLARGRKGSTWTEADVPDQTGKVVVVTGANSGLGLETSRVLAQRGATVIMACRSAQKAEKAAGGIRALNPKGEVVLMTLDLGDLDSVKAFADAFRARYDRLDILVNNAGIMVPPLGRTAQGFETQFGVNHLGHFALTAALMPLLERTAGARIVTVSSMAHRFGKLNLADANWHARPYAPMPAYGQSKLSNLLFTYELQRRLNAAGSDVLAVAAHPGWASTGLQGDSHGSNLANRLFAQPQAAGALPSLYAATAPDVTGGAYYGPSGLLELGGNPERVTSNERSHDEQDAANLWALSERLTGVTFTV
;
A
#
# COMPACT_ATOMS: atom_id res chain seq x y z
N MET A 1 28.29 1.89 -17.86
CA MET A 1 27.98 2.02 -16.41
C MET A 1 26.55 1.61 -16.07
N GLY A 2 25.56 1.86 -16.94
CA GLY A 2 24.15 1.62 -16.59
C GLY A 2 23.76 0.19 -16.21
N LEU A 3 24.19 -0.84 -16.98
CA LEU A 3 23.74 -2.22 -16.75
C LEU A 3 24.31 -2.82 -15.45
N PHE A 4 25.60 -2.57 -15.16
CA PHE A 4 26.22 -3.00 -13.90
C PHE A 4 25.54 -2.33 -12.69
N ALA A 5 25.34 -1.01 -12.75
CA ALA A 5 24.69 -0.28 -11.65
C ALA A 5 23.26 -0.76 -11.41
N ALA A 6 22.48 -1.01 -12.47
CA ALA A 6 21.13 -1.56 -12.36
C ALA A 6 21.13 -2.98 -11.75
N ALA A 7 22.02 -3.86 -12.21
CA ALA A 7 22.12 -5.23 -11.68
C ALA A 7 22.61 -5.26 -10.22
N TRP A 8 23.57 -4.37 -9.88
CA TRP A 8 24.07 -4.24 -8.51
C TRP A 8 22.99 -3.73 -7.55
N ALA A 9 22.26 -2.70 -7.96
CA ALA A 9 21.14 -2.16 -7.16
C ALA A 9 20.01 -3.18 -7.00
N ASP A 10 19.60 -3.86 -8.08
CA ASP A 10 18.58 -4.90 -8.03
C ASP A 10 18.99 -6.04 -7.09
N LEU A 11 20.22 -6.54 -7.21
CA LEU A 11 20.73 -7.59 -6.31
C LEU A 11 20.79 -7.12 -4.85
N GLY A 12 21.09 -5.85 -4.62
CA GLY A 12 21.08 -5.24 -3.27
C GLY A 12 19.69 -5.28 -2.65
N LEU A 13 18.68 -4.89 -3.42
CA LEU A 13 17.28 -4.78 -2.98
C LEU A 13 16.63 -6.15 -2.72
N ARG A 14 17.00 -7.19 -3.48
CA ARG A 14 16.35 -8.50 -3.39
C ARG A 14 16.65 -9.21 -2.07
N ARG A 15 15.65 -9.94 -1.59
CA ARG A 15 15.83 -10.90 -0.51
C ARG A 15 16.68 -12.09 -1.00
N PRO A 16 17.41 -12.79 -0.10
CA PRO A 16 18.21 -13.94 -0.50
C PRO A 16 17.40 -15.03 -1.23
N GLU A 17 16.15 -15.27 -0.80
CA GLU A 17 15.26 -16.28 -1.35
C GLU A 17 14.80 -15.95 -2.78
N ALA A 18 14.78 -14.67 -3.15
CA ALA A 18 14.42 -14.16 -4.47
C ALA A 18 15.60 -14.18 -5.47
N VAL A 19 16.71 -14.79 -5.08
CA VAL A 19 17.92 -14.95 -5.92
C VAL A 19 18.23 -16.42 -6.13
N ASN A 20 18.52 -16.80 -7.37
CA ASN A 20 19.02 -18.14 -7.69
C ASN A 20 20.49 -18.26 -7.25
N GLY A 21 20.73 -19.06 -6.21
CA GLY A 21 22.05 -19.22 -5.62
C GLY A 21 22.43 -18.11 -4.61
N SER A 22 23.71 -17.92 -4.36
CA SER A 22 24.21 -16.99 -3.35
C SER A 22 24.29 -15.54 -3.86
N LYS A 23 23.77 -14.58 -3.09
CA LYS A 23 23.95 -13.14 -3.38
C LYS A 23 25.42 -12.75 -3.47
N ASN A 24 26.30 -13.36 -2.64
CA ASN A 24 27.74 -13.05 -2.67
C ASN A 24 28.41 -13.59 -3.93
N ALA A 25 28.00 -14.77 -4.41
CA ALA A 25 28.51 -15.30 -5.68
C ALA A 25 28.09 -14.40 -6.85
N TRP A 26 26.85 -13.90 -6.86
CA TRP A 26 26.39 -12.94 -7.86
C TRP A 26 27.08 -11.58 -7.75
N ARG A 27 27.35 -11.08 -6.53
CA ARG A 27 28.13 -9.86 -6.33
C ARG A 27 29.51 -9.96 -6.96
N ALA A 28 30.20 -11.09 -6.76
CA ALA A 28 31.48 -11.35 -7.42
C ALA A 28 31.32 -11.47 -8.95
N GLY A 29 30.30 -12.20 -9.41
CA GLY A 29 30.02 -12.39 -10.82
C GLY A 29 29.71 -11.11 -11.59
N LEU A 30 29.09 -10.10 -10.94
CA LEU A 30 28.78 -8.82 -11.58
C LEU A 30 30.02 -8.08 -12.07
N PHE A 31 31.21 -8.34 -11.52
CA PHE A 31 32.47 -7.74 -11.97
C PHE A 31 33.01 -8.36 -13.26
N VAL A 32 32.41 -9.41 -13.81
CA VAL A 32 32.79 -10.00 -15.10
C VAL A 32 32.17 -9.17 -16.25
N ASN A 33 32.69 -7.97 -16.48
CA ASN A 33 32.28 -7.05 -17.55
C ASN A 33 30.76 -7.05 -17.79
N PHE A 34 30.33 -7.03 -19.06
CA PHE A 34 28.88 -7.09 -19.42
C PHE A 34 28.27 -8.47 -19.20
N ALA A 35 29.04 -9.54 -19.19
CA ALA A 35 28.53 -10.89 -19.07
C ALA A 35 27.93 -11.17 -17.69
N GLY A 36 28.56 -10.70 -16.62
CA GLY A 36 28.09 -10.88 -15.25
C GLY A 36 26.73 -10.22 -14.99
N PRO A 37 26.56 -8.92 -15.27
CA PRO A 37 25.25 -8.26 -15.15
C PRO A 37 24.16 -8.90 -16.00
N LEU A 38 24.44 -9.27 -17.25
CA LEU A 38 23.46 -9.97 -18.12
C LEU A 38 23.09 -11.33 -17.57
N ALA A 39 24.08 -12.12 -17.13
CA ALA A 39 23.83 -13.44 -16.55
C ALA A 39 22.99 -13.35 -15.28
N TYR A 40 23.26 -12.37 -14.41
CA TYR A 40 22.44 -12.12 -13.22
C TYR A 40 21.00 -11.77 -13.58
N LEU A 41 20.79 -10.81 -14.50
CA LEU A 41 19.45 -10.38 -14.92
C LEU A 41 18.66 -11.52 -15.57
N ALA A 42 19.34 -12.41 -16.30
CA ALA A 42 18.72 -13.54 -17.01
C ALA A 42 18.47 -14.77 -16.10
N ARG A 43 19.37 -15.06 -15.15
CA ARG A 43 19.36 -16.34 -14.41
C ARG A 43 19.44 -16.20 -12.90
N GLY A 44 19.92 -15.05 -12.40
CA GLY A 44 20.13 -14.80 -10.96
C GLY A 44 18.84 -14.46 -10.21
N ARG A 45 17.81 -14.02 -10.93
CA ARG A 45 16.54 -13.58 -10.35
C ARG A 45 15.53 -14.72 -10.36
N LYS A 46 14.87 -14.96 -9.22
CA LYS A 46 13.64 -15.74 -9.16
C LYS A 46 12.48 -14.78 -9.39
N GLY A 47 11.62 -15.08 -10.35
CA GLY A 47 10.39 -14.33 -10.60
C GLY A 47 9.22 -15.02 -9.91
N SER A 48 8.32 -14.23 -9.34
CA SER A 48 7.00 -14.74 -8.94
C SER A 48 6.16 -15.03 -10.18
N THR A 49 5.36 -16.08 -10.13
CA THR A 49 4.40 -16.45 -11.18
C THR A 49 2.96 -16.09 -10.82
N TRP A 50 2.72 -15.57 -9.60
CA TRP A 50 1.39 -15.25 -9.10
C TRP A 50 0.75 -14.11 -9.89
N THR A 51 -0.51 -14.31 -10.27
CA THR A 51 -1.28 -13.41 -11.12
C THR A 51 -2.68 -13.17 -10.53
N GLU A 52 -3.50 -12.37 -11.17
CA GLU A 52 -4.93 -12.21 -10.83
C GLU A 52 -5.69 -13.55 -10.82
N ALA A 53 -5.31 -14.50 -11.67
CA ALA A 53 -5.95 -15.82 -11.73
C ALA A 53 -5.77 -16.63 -10.43
N ASP A 54 -4.71 -16.36 -9.69
CA ASP A 54 -4.36 -17.07 -8.46
C ASP A 54 -5.05 -16.46 -7.20
N VAL A 55 -5.81 -15.38 -7.35
CA VAL A 55 -6.64 -14.86 -6.25
C VAL A 55 -7.68 -15.91 -5.87
N PRO A 56 -7.67 -16.42 -4.63
CA PRO A 56 -8.60 -17.48 -4.21
C PRO A 56 -10.04 -16.95 -4.15
N ASP A 57 -11.00 -17.85 -4.03
CA ASP A 57 -12.41 -17.52 -3.83
C ASP A 57 -12.58 -16.62 -2.58
N GLN A 58 -13.30 -15.53 -2.73
CA GLN A 58 -13.58 -14.55 -1.69
C GLN A 58 -15.07 -14.51 -1.30
N THR A 59 -15.82 -15.52 -1.69
CA THR A 59 -17.27 -15.61 -1.38
C THR A 59 -17.51 -15.52 0.13
N GLY A 60 -18.44 -14.65 0.53
CA GLY A 60 -18.80 -14.41 1.93
C GLY A 60 -17.85 -13.50 2.69
N LYS A 61 -16.79 -13.01 2.07
CA LYS A 61 -15.88 -12.01 2.67
C LYS A 61 -16.38 -10.59 2.44
N VAL A 62 -16.22 -9.74 3.45
CA VAL A 62 -16.50 -8.32 3.43
C VAL A 62 -15.17 -7.56 3.36
N VAL A 63 -15.01 -6.73 2.34
CA VAL A 63 -13.76 -6.02 2.05
C VAL A 63 -13.99 -4.53 1.94
N VAL A 64 -13.20 -3.72 2.61
CA VAL A 64 -13.16 -2.26 2.44
C VAL A 64 -11.92 -1.88 1.63
N VAL A 65 -12.11 -1.11 0.55
CA VAL A 65 -11.02 -0.55 -0.26
C VAL A 65 -11.16 0.96 -0.29
N THR A 66 -10.18 1.68 0.27
CA THR A 66 -10.16 3.14 0.23
C THR A 66 -9.65 3.66 -1.11
N GLY A 67 -10.23 4.75 -1.64
CA GLY A 67 -9.85 5.32 -2.94
C GLY A 67 -10.16 4.39 -4.12
N ALA A 68 -11.23 3.62 -4.02
CA ALA A 68 -11.60 2.56 -4.96
C ALA A 68 -12.19 3.06 -6.29
N ASN A 69 -12.35 4.37 -6.49
CA ASN A 69 -12.97 4.93 -7.70
C ASN A 69 -12.03 5.07 -8.91
N SER A 70 -10.75 4.77 -8.75
CA SER A 70 -9.75 4.86 -9.82
C SER A 70 -8.48 4.07 -9.51
N GLY A 71 -7.64 3.85 -10.53
CA GLY A 71 -6.31 3.31 -10.36
C GLY A 71 -6.28 1.94 -9.69
N LEU A 72 -5.33 1.78 -8.78
CA LEU A 72 -5.08 0.51 -8.08
C LEU A 72 -6.28 0.06 -7.23
N GLY A 73 -6.93 1.02 -6.54
CA GLY A 73 -8.08 0.71 -5.70
C GLY A 73 -9.27 0.20 -6.52
N LEU A 74 -9.48 0.75 -7.73
CA LEU A 74 -10.52 0.27 -8.65
C LEU A 74 -10.22 -1.16 -9.12
N GLU A 75 -8.99 -1.44 -9.54
CA GLU A 75 -8.59 -2.77 -10.00
C GLU A 75 -8.64 -3.81 -8.87
N THR A 76 -8.17 -3.44 -7.67
CA THR A 76 -8.28 -4.29 -6.47
C THR A 76 -9.75 -4.62 -6.19
N SER A 77 -10.64 -3.62 -6.24
CA SER A 77 -12.08 -3.80 -6.02
C SER A 77 -12.71 -4.68 -7.09
N ARG A 78 -12.35 -4.48 -8.36
CA ARG A 78 -12.83 -5.29 -9.50
C ARG A 78 -12.50 -6.78 -9.29
N VAL A 79 -11.24 -7.07 -9.01
CA VAL A 79 -10.78 -8.46 -8.85
C VAL A 79 -11.46 -9.13 -7.66
N LEU A 80 -11.49 -8.47 -6.50
CA LEU A 80 -12.12 -9.03 -5.29
C LEU A 80 -13.62 -9.26 -5.48
N ALA A 81 -14.33 -8.35 -6.16
CA ALA A 81 -15.74 -8.55 -6.49
C ALA A 81 -15.93 -9.71 -7.47
N GLN A 82 -15.09 -9.85 -8.50
CA GLN A 82 -15.13 -10.99 -9.42
C GLN A 82 -14.87 -12.32 -8.71
N ARG A 83 -14.08 -12.31 -7.63
CA ARG A 83 -13.79 -13.49 -6.80
C ARG A 83 -14.85 -13.75 -5.71
N GLY A 84 -15.93 -12.98 -5.66
CA GLY A 84 -17.08 -13.25 -4.82
C GLY A 84 -17.19 -12.43 -3.53
N ALA A 85 -16.28 -11.48 -3.29
CA ALA A 85 -16.34 -10.62 -2.12
C ALA A 85 -17.47 -9.58 -2.21
N THR A 86 -18.04 -9.21 -1.05
CA THR A 86 -18.76 -7.95 -0.91
C THR A 86 -17.72 -6.83 -0.72
N VAL A 87 -17.54 -6.01 -1.75
CA VAL A 87 -16.53 -4.94 -1.77
C VAL A 87 -17.17 -3.60 -1.48
N ILE A 88 -16.78 -2.99 -0.37
CA ILE A 88 -17.15 -1.63 -0.02
C ILE A 88 -16.13 -0.67 -0.63
N MET A 89 -16.52 0.03 -1.68
CA MET A 89 -15.74 1.07 -2.32
C MET A 89 -15.85 2.36 -1.50
N ALA A 90 -14.87 2.61 -0.64
CA ALA A 90 -14.82 3.78 0.23
C ALA A 90 -14.16 4.96 -0.51
N CYS A 91 -14.96 5.95 -0.93
CA CYS A 91 -14.54 7.02 -1.83
C CYS A 91 -15.09 8.38 -1.41
N ARG A 92 -14.30 9.45 -1.62
CA ARG A 92 -14.71 10.83 -1.33
C ARG A 92 -15.81 11.34 -2.27
N SER A 93 -15.70 11.06 -3.57
CA SER A 93 -16.64 11.53 -4.59
C SER A 93 -17.65 10.43 -4.93
N ALA A 94 -18.90 10.58 -4.51
CA ALA A 94 -19.98 9.65 -4.81
C ALA A 94 -20.20 9.51 -6.35
N GLN A 95 -20.13 10.60 -7.10
CA GLN A 95 -20.30 10.57 -8.55
C GLN A 95 -19.23 9.74 -9.26
N LYS A 96 -17.94 9.94 -8.89
CA LYS A 96 -16.84 9.16 -9.47
C LYS A 96 -16.91 7.69 -9.05
N ALA A 97 -17.32 7.44 -7.80
CA ALA A 97 -17.49 6.10 -7.27
C ALA A 97 -18.61 5.34 -8.00
N GLU A 98 -19.76 5.98 -8.25
CA GLU A 98 -20.88 5.35 -8.97
C GLU A 98 -20.48 4.97 -10.40
N LYS A 99 -19.80 5.87 -11.12
CA LYS A 99 -19.29 5.56 -12.46
C LYS A 99 -18.35 4.36 -12.45
N ALA A 100 -17.43 4.29 -11.47
CA ALA A 100 -16.48 3.20 -11.32
C ALA A 100 -17.16 1.88 -10.94
N ALA A 101 -18.09 1.91 -9.97
CA ALA A 101 -18.87 0.76 -9.56
C ALA A 101 -19.77 0.23 -10.69
N GLY A 102 -20.37 1.12 -11.47
CA GLY A 102 -21.13 0.75 -12.69
C GLY A 102 -20.29 -0.04 -13.68
N GLY A 103 -19.03 0.35 -13.86
CA GLY A 103 -18.07 -0.40 -14.69
C GLY A 103 -17.78 -1.81 -14.15
N ILE A 104 -17.63 -1.97 -12.83
CA ILE A 104 -17.43 -3.30 -12.21
C ILE A 104 -18.71 -4.13 -12.32
N ARG A 105 -19.88 -3.57 -12.00
CA ARG A 105 -21.18 -4.27 -12.06
C ARG A 105 -21.49 -4.76 -13.48
N ALA A 106 -21.12 -4.00 -14.53
CA ALA A 106 -21.30 -4.39 -15.92
C ALA A 106 -20.51 -5.66 -16.30
N LEU A 107 -19.49 -6.04 -15.53
CA LEU A 107 -18.74 -7.30 -15.70
C LEU A 107 -19.43 -8.51 -15.05
N ASN A 108 -20.62 -8.34 -14.46
CA ASN A 108 -21.36 -9.36 -13.73
C ASN A 108 -20.50 -10.11 -12.71
N PRO A 109 -19.90 -9.41 -11.72
CA PRO A 109 -19.04 -10.04 -10.73
C PRO A 109 -19.83 -11.04 -9.88
N LYS A 110 -19.16 -12.08 -9.38
CA LYS A 110 -19.74 -13.07 -8.50
C LYS A 110 -20.15 -12.47 -7.14
N GLY A 111 -19.43 -11.45 -6.66
CA GLY A 111 -19.69 -10.72 -5.44
C GLY A 111 -20.46 -9.42 -5.64
N GLU A 112 -20.55 -8.63 -4.59
CA GLU A 112 -21.29 -7.37 -4.56
C GLU A 112 -20.33 -6.16 -4.51
N VAL A 113 -20.77 -5.03 -5.11
CA VAL A 113 -20.07 -3.74 -5.01
C VAL A 113 -20.98 -2.72 -4.35
N VAL A 114 -20.58 -2.25 -3.19
CA VAL A 114 -21.30 -1.29 -2.36
C VAL A 114 -20.51 0.01 -2.25
N LEU A 115 -21.18 1.13 -2.34
CA LEU A 115 -20.56 2.45 -2.21
C LEU A 115 -20.80 3.01 -0.82
N MET A 116 -19.73 3.49 -0.19
CA MET A 116 -19.81 4.26 1.05
C MET A 116 -18.89 5.49 0.96
N THR A 117 -19.39 6.65 1.38
CA THR A 117 -18.63 7.90 1.34
C THR A 117 -17.56 7.91 2.43
N LEU A 118 -16.31 8.25 2.04
CA LEU A 118 -15.18 8.40 2.95
C LEU A 118 -14.25 9.49 2.44
N ASP A 119 -14.05 10.56 3.20
CA ASP A 119 -12.96 11.52 3.01
C ASP A 119 -11.91 11.31 4.11
N LEU A 120 -10.74 10.79 3.74
CA LEU A 120 -9.62 10.58 4.67
C LEU A 120 -8.95 11.89 5.09
N GLY A 121 -9.24 13.00 4.40
CA GLY A 121 -8.83 14.34 4.79
C GLY A 121 -9.74 15.00 5.82
N ASP A 122 -10.74 14.26 6.33
CA ASP A 122 -11.68 14.72 7.35
C ASP A 122 -11.96 13.59 8.36
N LEU A 123 -11.50 13.76 9.60
CA LEU A 123 -11.67 12.76 10.65
C LEU A 123 -13.14 12.54 11.05
N ASP A 124 -14.00 13.56 10.88
CA ASP A 124 -15.44 13.39 11.12
C ASP A 124 -16.06 12.49 10.05
N SER A 125 -15.62 12.62 8.80
CA SER A 125 -16.00 11.69 7.73
C SER A 125 -15.50 10.27 7.99
N VAL A 126 -14.28 10.11 8.51
CA VAL A 126 -13.73 8.79 8.90
C VAL A 126 -14.59 8.14 9.98
N LYS A 127 -14.95 8.92 11.02
CA LYS A 127 -15.82 8.45 12.09
C LYS A 127 -17.21 8.06 11.56
N ALA A 128 -17.83 8.92 10.77
CA ALA A 128 -19.17 8.66 10.20
C ALA A 128 -19.17 7.40 9.31
N PHE A 129 -18.12 7.20 8.50
CA PHE A 129 -17.95 5.99 7.71
C PHE A 129 -17.86 4.74 8.59
N ALA A 130 -17.02 4.77 9.63
CA ALA A 130 -16.84 3.62 10.52
C ALA A 130 -18.13 3.28 11.29
N ASP A 131 -18.87 4.29 11.75
CA ASP A 131 -20.15 4.11 12.43
C ASP A 131 -21.19 3.49 11.49
N ALA A 132 -21.33 4.01 10.27
CA ALA A 132 -22.24 3.48 9.26
C ALA A 132 -21.86 2.06 8.81
N PHE A 133 -20.54 1.77 8.69
CA PHE A 133 -20.06 0.43 8.35
C PHE A 133 -20.41 -0.57 9.46
N ARG A 134 -20.11 -0.25 10.73
CA ARG A 134 -20.39 -1.11 11.89
C ARG A 134 -21.90 -1.34 12.12
N ALA A 135 -22.73 -0.40 11.72
CA ALA A 135 -24.19 -0.56 11.79
C ALA A 135 -24.72 -1.55 10.74
N ARG A 136 -23.98 -1.76 9.64
CA ARG A 136 -24.42 -2.60 8.51
C ARG A 136 -23.73 -3.97 8.44
N TYR A 137 -22.49 -4.06 8.92
CA TYR A 137 -21.67 -5.27 8.83
C TYR A 137 -21.15 -5.68 10.20
N ASP A 138 -21.21 -6.97 10.47
CA ASP A 138 -20.73 -7.60 11.71
C ASP A 138 -19.30 -8.16 11.59
N ARG A 139 -18.73 -8.13 10.37
CA ARG A 139 -17.39 -8.62 10.04
C ARG A 139 -16.67 -7.68 9.08
N LEU A 140 -15.34 -7.76 9.11
CA LEU A 140 -14.45 -7.15 8.12
C LEU A 140 -13.26 -8.08 7.89
N ASP A 141 -13.22 -8.71 6.72
CA ASP A 141 -12.16 -9.69 6.41
C ASP A 141 -10.90 -9.01 5.88
N ILE A 142 -11.04 -7.95 5.09
CA ILE A 142 -9.89 -7.27 4.48
C ILE A 142 -10.14 -5.75 4.49
N LEU A 143 -9.20 -5.02 5.08
CA LEU A 143 -9.11 -3.56 4.96
C LEU A 143 -7.93 -3.20 4.07
N VAL A 144 -8.18 -2.59 2.92
CA VAL A 144 -7.14 -2.10 2.02
C VAL A 144 -7.02 -0.57 2.14
N ASN A 145 -6.05 -0.11 2.91
CA ASN A 145 -5.66 1.29 3.06
C ASN A 145 -4.88 1.73 1.81
N ASN A 146 -5.61 1.92 0.70
CA ASN A 146 -5.03 2.17 -0.62
C ASN A 146 -5.03 3.65 -1.01
N ALA A 147 -6.04 4.42 -0.60
CA ALA A 147 -6.15 5.82 -1.00
C ALA A 147 -4.86 6.60 -0.73
N GLY A 148 -4.57 7.54 -1.62
CA GLY A 148 -3.41 8.40 -1.44
C GLY A 148 -3.42 9.55 -2.43
N ILE A 149 -2.69 10.57 -2.08
CA ILE A 149 -2.38 11.71 -2.92
C ILE A 149 -0.87 11.85 -3.00
N MET A 150 -0.38 12.35 -4.12
CA MET A 150 1.05 12.46 -4.39
C MET A 150 1.38 13.85 -4.93
N VAL A 151 2.32 14.51 -4.26
CA VAL A 151 2.98 15.73 -4.72
C VAL A 151 2.02 16.90 -5.04
N PRO A 152 0.91 17.12 -4.29
CA PRO A 152 0.11 18.32 -4.45
C PRO A 152 0.87 19.55 -3.92
N PRO A 153 0.46 20.77 -4.28
CA PRO A 153 0.84 21.98 -3.54
C PRO A 153 0.53 21.84 -2.04
N LEU A 154 1.19 22.65 -1.20
CA LEU A 154 0.87 22.65 0.22
C LEU A 154 -0.61 22.94 0.43
N GLY A 155 -1.27 22.00 1.08
CA GLY A 155 -2.66 22.09 1.51
C GLY A 155 -2.83 21.55 2.91
N ARG A 156 -4.04 21.72 3.45
CA ARG A 156 -4.40 21.24 4.79
C ARG A 156 -5.69 20.42 4.73
N THR A 157 -5.76 19.42 5.56
CA THR A 157 -6.99 18.65 5.83
C THR A 157 -7.96 19.47 6.65
N ALA A 158 -9.17 18.98 6.88
CA ALA A 158 -10.18 19.67 7.71
C ALA A 158 -9.65 19.98 9.12
N GLN A 159 -8.82 19.10 9.69
CA GLN A 159 -8.21 19.29 11.01
C GLN A 159 -6.83 19.99 10.96
N GLY A 160 -6.44 20.52 9.80
CA GLY A 160 -5.21 21.33 9.66
C GLY A 160 -3.92 20.53 9.43
N PHE A 161 -3.98 19.22 9.19
CA PHE A 161 -2.79 18.41 8.88
C PHE A 161 -2.28 18.69 7.47
N GLU A 162 -0.95 18.53 7.25
CA GLU A 162 -0.42 18.54 5.88
C GLU A 162 -1.14 17.47 5.06
N THR A 163 -1.56 17.82 3.85
CA THR A 163 -2.54 17.04 3.11
C THR A 163 -2.06 15.61 2.82
N GLN A 164 -0.78 15.40 2.49
CA GLN A 164 -0.27 14.04 2.22
C GLN A 164 -0.13 13.21 3.49
N PHE A 165 0.38 13.80 4.57
CA PHE A 165 0.48 13.12 5.87
C PHE A 165 -0.91 12.83 6.43
N GLY A 166 -1.83 13.80 6.33
CA GLY A 166 -3.21 13.66 6.80
C GLY A 166 -3.98 12.56 6.07
N VAL A 167 -4.01 12.59 4.73
CA VAL A 167 -4.79 11.64 3.92
C VAL A 167 -4.11 10.26 3.86
N ASN A 168 -2.78 10.23 3.56
CA ASN A 168 -2.11 8.96 3.31
C ASN A 168 -1.86 8.15 4.59
N HIS A 169 -1.71 8.83 5.74
CA HIS A 169 -1.37 8.20 7.01
C HIS A 169 -2.43 8.41 8.10
N LEU A 170 -2.66 9.65 8.57
CA LEU A 170 -3.51 9.89 9.74
C LEU A 170 -4.96 9.44 9.54
N GLY A 171 -5.54 9.69 8.37
CA GLY A 171 -6.88 9.23 8.02
C GLY A 171 -7.00 7.72 8.03
N HIS A 172 -6.00 7.00 7.49
CA HIS A 172 -5.95 5.54 7.54
C HIS A 172 -5.67 4.99 8.94
N PHE A 173 -4.84 5.67 9.72
CA PHE A 173 -4.63 5.33 11.14
C PHE A 173 -5.96 5.37 11.90
N ALA A 174 -6.70 6.49 11.79
CA ALA A 174 -7.99 6.66 12.46
C ALA A 174 -9.05 5.65 11.95
N LEU A 175 -9.09 5.40 10.63
CA LEU A 175 -10.00 4.42 10.02
C LEU A 175 -9.71 3.00 10.53
N THR A 176 -8.44 2.62 10.54
CA THR A 176 -8.03 1.28 11.00
C THR A 176 -8.37 1.09 12.47
N ALA A 177 -8.09 2.08 13.32
CA ALA A 177 -8.46 2.06 14.73
C ALA A 177 -9.98 1.91 14.93
N ALA A 178 -10.78 2.68 14.19
CA ALA A 178 -12.24 2.64 14.29
C ALA A 178 -12.87 1.32 13.82
N LEU A 179 -12.20 0.59 12.90
CA LEU A 179 -12.65 -0.70 12.39
C LEU A 179 -11.98 -1.90 13.09
N MET A 180 -10.98 -1.69 13.94
CA MET A 180 -10.25 -2.76 14.63
C MET A 180 -11.16 -3.73 15.37
N PRO A 181 -12.21 -3.31 16.09
CA PRO A 181 -13.09 -4.26 16.78
C PRO A 181 -13.83 -5.25 15.86
N LEU A 182 -14.01 -4.91 14.57
CA LEU A 182 -14.56 -5.84 13.58
C LEU A 182 -13.49 -6.77 13.02
N LEU A 183 -12.31 -6.24 12.74
CA LEU A 183 -11.15 -7.02 12.28
C LEU A 183 -10.80 -8.09 13.29
N GLU A 184 -10.72 -7.76 14.57
CA GLU A 184 -10.41 -8.69 15.66
C GLU A 184 -11.43 -9.82 15.83
N ARG A 185 -12.70 -9.55 15.55
CA ARG A 185 -13.77 -10.57 15.60
C ARG A 185 -13.81 -11.45 14.36
N THR A 186 -13.08 -11.09 13.31
CA THR A 186 -13.09 -11.78 12.02
C THR A 186 -11.86 -12.63 11.88
N ALA A 187 -12.00 -13.95 12.00
CA ALA A 187 -10.88 -14.89 11.89
C ALA A 187 -10.11 -14.72 10.57
N GLY A 188 -8.79 -14.58 10.66
CA GLY A 188 -7.90 -14.41 9.52
C GLY A 188 -8.03 -13.07 8.80
N ALA A 189 -8.55 -12.03 9.48
CA ALA A 189 -8.67 -10.69 8.93
C ALA A 189 -7.30 -10.10 8.56
N ARG A 190 -7.29 -9.23 7.55
CA ARG A 190 -6.06 -8.60 7.03
C ARG A 190 -6.21 -7.10 6.85
N ILE A 191 -5.15 -6.39 7.17
CA ILE A 191 -4.99 -4.96 6.94
C ILE A 191 -3.84 -4.79 5.96
N VAL A 192 -4.12 -4.29 4.76
CA VAL A 192 -3.13 -4.04 3.71
C VAL A 192 -2.92 -2.55 3.57
N THR A 193 -1.74 -2.05 3.92
CA THR A 193 -1.42 -0.62 3.81
C THR A 193 -0.53 -0.35 2.59
N VAL A 194 -1.02 0.49 1.68
CA VAL A 194 -0.28 0.80 0.45
C VAL A 194 0.76 1.88 0.70
N SER A 195 2.03 1.49 0.55
CA SER A 195 3.19 2.37 0.58
C SER A 195 3.65 2.69 -0.85
N SER A 196 4.92 3.03 -1.03
CA SER A 196 5.56 3.36 -2.29
C SER A 196 7.07 3.20 -2.17
N MET A 197 7.76 3.03 -3.27
CA MET A 197 9.23 3.13 -3.32
C MET A 197 9.74 4.48 -2.79
N ALA A 198 8.88 5.51 -2.77
CA ALA A 198 9.20 6.82 -2.19
C ALA A 198 9.56 6.78 -0.70
N HIS A 199 9.17 5.73 0.05
CA HIS A 199 9.61 5.54 1.44
C HIS A 199 11.13 5.50 1.58
N ARG A 200 11.87 5.07 0.53
CA ARG A 200 13.33 4.90 0.55
C ARG A 200 14.08 6.23 0.75
N PHE A 201 13.51 7.35 0.29
CA PHE A 201 14.05 8.70 0.54
C PHE A 201 13.23 9.48 1.58
N GLY A 202 12.15 8.91 2.10
CA GLY A 202 11.37 9.48 3.19
C GLY A 202 12.21 9.68 4.45
N LYS A 203 11.97 10.78 5.13
CA LYS A 203 12.52 11.08 6.46
C LYS A 203 11.40 11.48 7.37
N LEU A 204 11.29 10.83 8.52
CA LEU A 204 10.32 11.19 9.54
C LEU A 204 10.83 12.41 10.31
N ASN A 205 10.01 13.45 10.40
CA ASN A 205 10.26 14.58 11.26
C ASN A 205 9.05 14.76 12.19
N LEU A 206 9.10 14.12 13.34
CA LEU A 206 8.00 14.11 14.30
C LEU A 206 7.75 15.49 14.93
N ALA A 207 8.79 16.32 15.06
CA ALA A 207 8.65 17.67 15.59
C ALA A 207 7.89 18.61 14.64
N ASP A 208 7.95 18.34 13.34
CA ASP A 208 7.26 19.11 12.30
C ASP A 208 6.69 18.22 11.20
N ALA A 209 5.94 17.18 11.60
CA ALA A 209 5.33 16.22 10.66
C ALA A 209 4.36 16.90 9.68
N ASN A 210 3.76 17.99 10.10
CA ASN A 210 2.79 18.78 9.34
C ASN A 210 3.40 19.94 8.53
N TRP A 211 4.73 20.05 8.43
CA TRP A 211 5.37 21.10 7.62
C TRP A 211 4.91 22.53 7.99
N HIS A 212 4.92 22.86 9.26
CA HIS A 212 4.57 24.20 9.74
C HIS A 212 5.78 25.13 9.81
N ALA A 213 6.94 24.61 10.23
CA ALA A 213 8.13 25.38 10.54
C ALA A 213 9.20 25.38 9.42
N ARG A 214 9.10 24.49 8.46
CA ARG A 214 10.07 24.34 7.35
C ARG A 214 9.44 24.61 5.99
N PRO A 215 10.24 25.01 4.96
CA PRO A 215 9.73 25.14 3.60
C PRO A 215 9.13 23.82 3.10
N TYR A 216 7.95 23.89 2.51
CA TYR A 216 7.27 22.70 1.98
C TYR A 216 7.97 22.16 0.74
N ALA A 217 8.22 20.87 0.75
CA ALA A 217 8.76 20.15 -0.38
C ALA A 217 7.85 18.94 -0.69
N PRO A 218 7.09 18.97 -1.80
CA PRO A 218 6.02 17.99 -2.05
C PRO A 218 6.49 16.53 -2.10
N MET A 219 7.62 16.25 -2.76
CA MET A 219 8.14 14.88 -2.86
C MET A 219 8.71 14.36 -1.53
N PRO A 220 9.49 15.12 -0.74
CA PRO A 220 9.83 14.75 0.63
C PRO A 220 8.63 14.52 1.54
N ALA A 221 7.57 15.33 1.43
CA ALA A 221 6.33 15.13 2.19
C ALA A 221 5.62 13.82 1.79
N TYR A 222 5.59 13.50 0.48
CA TYR A 222 5.12 12.22 0.00
C TYR A 222 5.95 11.06 0.56
N GLY A 223 7.28 11.14 0.46
CA GLY A 223 8.19 10.13 1.00
C GLY A 223 8.00 9.93 2.51
N GLN A 224 7.83 11.02 3.28
CA GLN A 224 7.50 10.96 4.70
C GLN A 224 6.19 10.20 4.94
N SER A 225 5.11 10.52 4.21
CA SER A 225 3.82 9.85 4.38
C SER A 225 3.88 8.35 4.07
N LYS A 226 4.70 7.95 3.07
CA LYS A 226 4.85 6.53 2.69
C LYS A 226 5.79 5.75 3.61
N LEU A 227 6.78 6.41 4.21
CA LEU A 227 7.56 5.85 5.33
C LEU A 227 6.67 5.66 6.57
N SER A 228 5.82 6.65 6.89
CA SER A 228 4.86 6.55 7.98
C SER A 228 3.91 5.36 7.83
N ASN A 229 3.49 5.05 6.62
CA ASN A 229 2.66 3.86 6.34
C ASN A 229 3.38 2.55 6.65
N LEU A 230 4.68 2.44 6.40
CA LEU A 230 5.47 1.25 6.76
C LEU A 230 5.69 1.15 8.27
N LEU A 231 6.11 2.24 8.91
CA LEU A 231 6.28 2.30 10.37
C LEU A 231 4.97 1.93 11.08
N PHE A 232 3.83 2.47 10.63
CA PHE A 232 2.51 2.10 11.14
C PHE A 232 2.21 0.61 10.97
N THR A 233 2.45 0.05 9.78
CA THR A 233 2.15 -1.36 9.51
C THR A 233 2.97 -2.29 10.41
N TYR A 234 4.26 -2.01 10.56
CA TYR A 234 5.15 -2.85 11.36
C TYR A 234 4.86 -2.72 12.86
N GLU A 235 4.56 -1.51 13.33
CA GLU A 235 4.16 -1.29 14.72
C GLU A 235 2.80 -1.94 15.01
N LEU A 236 1.83 -1.80 14.12
CA LEU A 236 0.55 -2.46 14.26
C LEU A 236 0.72 -3.98 14.38
N GLN A 237 1.55 -4.59 13.53
CA GLN A 237 1.80 -6.04 13.63
C GLN A 237 2.48 -6.43 14.93
N ARG A 238 3.43 -5.63 15.46
CA ARG A 238 4.04 -5.90 16.77
C ARG A 238 2.99 -5.89 17.88
N ARG A 239 2.08 -4.93 17.86
CA ARG A 239 0.99 -4.81 18.83
C ARG A 239 0.01 -5.95 18.72
N LEU A 240 -0.40 -6.32 17.49
CA LEU A 240 -1.25 -7.49 17.24
C LEU A 240 -0.62 -8.78 17.79
N ASN A 241 0.66 -9.00 17.53
CA ASN A 241 1.39 -10.16 18.06
C ASN A 241 1.43 -10.16 19.60
N ALA A 242 1.68 -9.00 20.22
CA ALA A 242 1.72 -8.85 21.67
C ALA A 242 0.35 -9.10 22.33
N ALA A 243 -0.74 -8.76 21.63
CA ALA A 243 -2.12 -9.03 22.05
C ALA A 243 -2.58 -10.46 21.75
N GLY A 244 -1.80 -11.26 21.03
CA GLY A 244 -2.20 -12.60 20.59
C GLY A 244 -3.28 -12.60 19.51
N SER A 245 -3.40 -11.53 18.75
CA SER A 245 -4.39 -11.38 17.68
C SER A 245 -4.01 -12.16 16.43
N ASP A 246 -5.00 -12.75 15.75
CA ASP A 246 -4.84 -13.44 14.47
C ASP A 246 -4.90 -12.49 13.26
N VAL A 247 -5.14 -11.22 13.48
CA VAL A 247 -5.18 -10.19 12.42
C VAL A 247 -3.78 -9.97 11.85
N LEU A 248 -3.66 -9.93 10.54
CA LEU A 248 -2.39 -9.66 9.86
C LEU A 248 -2.35 -8.23 9.33
N ALA A 249 -1.40 -7.43 9.80
CA ALA A 249 -1.06 -6.15 9.22
C ALA A 249 0.12 -6.32 8.26
N VAL A 250 -0.06 -5.96 6.99
CA VAL A 250 0.93 -6.11 5.92
C VAL A 250 0.99 -4.86 5.06
N ALA A 251 2.10 -4.64 4.39
CA ALA A 251 2.26 -3.53 3.47
C ALA A 251 2.43 -4.01 2.03
N ALA A 252 2.05 -3.14 1.06
CA ALA A 252 2.29 -3.37 -0.35
C ALA A 252 2.72 -2.10 -1.07
N HIS A 253 3.46 -2.23 -2.18
CA HIS A 253 3.67 -1.13 -3.12
C HIS A 253 3.50 -1.59 -4.57
N PRO A 254 2.99 -0.70 -5.43
CA PRO A 254 2.62 -1.06 -6.79
C PRO A 254 3.79 -1.07 -7.77
N GLY A 255 5.02 -0.81 -7.35
CA GLY A 255 6.11 -0.48 -8.27
C GLY A 255 5.91 0.89 -8.93
N TRP A 256 6.27 1.01 -10.20
CA TRP A 256 6.03 2.21 -11.00
C TRP A 256 4.74 2.01 -11.83
N ALA A 257 3.60 2.32 -11.25
CA ALA A 257 2.31 2.19 -11.93
C ALA A 257 1.81 3.54 -12.46
N SER A 258 1.21 3.52 -13.66
CA SER A 258 0.50 4.68 -14.21
C SER A 258 -0.82 4.86 -13.45
N THR A 259 -0.80 5.71 -12.44
CA THR A 259 -1.99 6.07 -11.66
C THR A 259 -2.32 7.54 -11.84
N GLY A 260 -3.59 7.92 -11.74
CA GLY A 260 -4.04 9.31 -11.80
C GLY A 260 -3.48 10.23 -10.69
N LEU A 261 -2.55 9.72 -9.85
CA LEU A 261 -1.87 10.47 -8.79
C LEU A 261 -0.82 11.46 -9.31
N GLN A 262 -0.39 11.34 -10.57
CA GLN A 262 0.75 12.09 -11.11
C GLN A 262 0.38 13.37 -11.85
N GLY A 263 -0.75 13.98 -11.69
CA GLY A 263 -1.11 15.28 -12.29
C GLY A 263 -0.66 15.48 -13.76
N ASP A 264 -1.19 16.46 -14.46
CA ASP A 264 -0.95 16.71 -15.91
C ASP A 264 0.42 17.38 -16.24
N SER A 265 1.53 17.08 -15.56
CA SER A 265 2.82 17.67 -15.89
C SER A 265 3.46 16.99 -17.14
N HIS A 266 3.80 17.79 -18.15
CA HIS A 266 4.32 17.32 -19.45
C HIS A 266 5.60 16.46 -19.38
N GLY A 267 6.42 16.59 -18.34
CA GLY A 267 7.65 15.80 -18.15
C GLY A 267 7.41 14.39 -17.61
N SER A 268 6.32 14.16 -16.88
CA SER A 268 5.97 12.84 -16.34
C SER A 268 5.37 11.90 -17.40
N ASN A 269 4.83 12.45 -18.49
CA ASN A 269 4.13 11.66 -19.50
C ASN A 269 5.03 10.72 -20.30
N LEU A 270 6.27 11.11 -20.63
CA LEU A 270 7.20 10.25 -21.40
C LEU A 270 7.74 9.10 -20.56
N ALA A 271 8.17 9.37 -19.31
CA ALA A 271 8.64 8.34 -18.39
C ALA A 271 7.49 7.36 -18.04
N ASN A 272 6.27 7.87 -17.81
CA ASN A 272 5.09 7.04 -17.58
C ASN A 272 4.75 6.15 -18.77
N ARG A 273 4.84 6.65 -20.01
CA ARG A 273 4.56 5.86 -21.23
C ARG A 273 5.59 4.74 -21.45
N LEU A 274 6.82 4.91 -20.96
CA LEU A 274 7.92 3.96 -21.21
C LEU A 274 8.10 2.95 -20.06
N PHE A 275 7.78 3.31 -18.82
CA PHE A 275 8.15 2.53 -17.63
C PHE A 275 6.97 2.19 -16.71
N ALA A 276 5.85 2.92 -16.80
CA ALA A 276 4.71 2.64 -15.93
C ALA A 276 3.97 1.37 -16.38
N GLN A 277 3.80 0.45 -15.46
CA GLN A 277 2.99 -0.73 -15.71
C GLN A 277 1.48 -0.41 -15.71
N PRO A 278 0.64 -1.23 -16.38
CA PRO A 278 -0.81 -1.11 -16.32
C PRO A 278 -1.32 -1.14 -14.88
N GLN A 279 -2.43 -0.47 -14.60
CA GLN A 279 -3.05 -0.43 -13.26
C GLN A 279 -3.36 -1.83 -12.72
N ALA A 280 -3.80 -2.74 -13.57
CA ALA A 280 -4.04 -4.14 -13.21
C ALA A 280 -2.77 -4.83 -12.66
N ALA A 281 -1.63 -4.66 -13.32
CA ALA A 281 -0.36 -5.20 -12.83
C ALA A 281 0.09 -4.51 -11.53
N GLY A 282 -0.12 -3.19 -11.40
CA GLY A 282 0.19 -2.45 -10.18
C GLY A 282 -0.68 -2.83 -8.98
N ALA A 283 -1.87 -3.39 -9.19
CA ALA A 283 -2.75 -3.85 -8.12
C ALA A 283 -2.34 -5.24 -7.56
N LEU A 284 -1.55 -6.02 -8.31
CA LEU A 284 -1.19 -7.39 -7.91
C LEU A 284 -0.51 -7.48 -6.53
N PRO A 285 0.44 -6.61 -6.12
CA PRO A 285 1.01 -6.69 -4.78
C PRO A 285 -0.02 -6.49 -3.66
N SER A 286 -1.00 -5.59 -3.85
CA SER A 286 -2.08 -5.39 -2.88
C SER A 286 -3.03 -6.59 -2.84
N LEU A 287 -3.36 -7.18 -3.98
CA LEU A 287 -4.17 -8.39 -4.08
C LEU A 287 -3.47 -9.59 -3.44
N TYR A 288 -2.17 -9.77 -3.70
CA TYR A 288 -1.36 -10.81 -3.06
C TYR A 288 -1.36 -10.65 -1.53
N ALA A 289 -1.02 -9.46 -1.04
CA ALA A 289 -1.02 -9.15 0.39
C ALA A 289 -2.40 -9.39 1.04
N ALA A 290 -3.47 -9.07 0.32
CA ALA A 290 -4.84 -9.26 0.78
C ALA A 290 -5.30 -10.72 0.81
N THR A 291 -4.83 -11.58 -0.14
CA THR A 291 -5.51 -12.85 -0.41
C THR A 291 -4.62 -14.09 -0.44
N ALA A 292 -3.32 -13.97 -0.73
CA ALA A 292 -2.44 -15.14 -0.86
C ALA A 292 -2.30 -15.90 0.48
N PRO A 293 -2.27 -17.25 0.44
CA PRO A 293 -2.29 -18.06 1.67
C PRO A 293 -0.98 -18.02 2.45
N ASP A 294 0.13 -17.69 1.82
CA ASP A 294 1.48 -17.64 2.39
C ASP A 294 1.89 -16.25 2.94
N VAL A 295 0.93 -15.33 3.03
CA VAL A 295 1.16 -14.00 3.58
C VAL A 295 1.45 -14.08 5.08
N THR A 296 2.48 -13.36 5.51
CA THR A 296 2.88 -13.26 6.93
C THR A 296 2.76 -11.84 7.42
N GLY A 297 2.30 -11.66 8.66
CA GLY A 297 2.20 -10.33 9.28
C GLY A 297 3.53 -9.59 9.31
N GLY A 298 3.50 -8.27 9.17
CA GLY A 298 4.69 -7.43 9.08
C GLY A 298 5.49 -7.58 7.79
N ALA A 299 4.98 -8.31 6.78
CA ALA A 299 5.66 -8.42 5.50
C ALA A 299 5.34 -7.24 4.57
N TYR A 300 6.25 -6.99 3.64
CA TYR A 300 6.11 -5.99 2.59
C TYR A 300 6.15 -6.67 1.22
N TYR A 301 5.16 -6.39 0.37
CA TYR A 301 5.01 -7.01 -0.94
C TYR A 301 5.14 -5.98 -2.05
N GLY A 302 5.85 -6.34 -3.10
CA GLY A 302 6.07 -5.48 -4.26
C GLY A 302 6.30 -6.30 -5.51
N PRO A 303 6.50 -5.66 -6.68
CA PRO A 303 6.76 -6.38 -7.93
C PRO A 303 8.14 -7.03 -7.94
N SER A 304 8.22 -8.24 -8.53
CA SER A 304 9.46 -9.02 -8.70
C SER A 304 10.38 -8.52 -9.82
N GLY A 305 9.98 -7.53 -10.59
CA GLY A 305 10.73 -7.01 -11.73
C GLY A 305 12.00 -6.25 -11.34
N LEU A 306 12.75 -5.78 -12.35
CA LEU A 306 13.99 -5.03 -12.14
C LEU A 306 13.72 -3.80 -11.26
N LEU A 307 14.49 -3.63 -10.18
CA LEU A 307 14.37 -2.54 -9.21
C LEU A 307 12.95 -2.40 -8.62
N GLU A 308 12.18 -3.47 -8.60
CA GLU A 308 10.78 -3.47 -8.14
C GLU A 308 9.88 -2.50 -8.94
N LEU A 309 10.23 -2.18 -10.19
CA LEU A 309 9.46 -1.24 -11.02
C LEU A 309 8.18 -1.85 -11.56
N GLY A 310 8.16 -3.17 -11.79
CA GLY A 310 7.03 -3.92 -12.32
C GLY A 310 7.22 -5.42 -12.16
N GLY A 311 6.24 -6.21 -12.63
CA GLY A 311 6.27 -7.68 -12.53
C GLY A 311 5.26 -8.21 -11.52
N ASN A 312 5.28 -9.54 -11.34
CA ASN A 312 4.37 -10.22 -10.43
C ASN A 312 4.75 -9.98 -8.96
N PRO A 313 3.82 -10.10 -8.01
CA PRO A 313 4.09 -9.79 -6.61
C PRO A 313 5.04 -10.78 -5.95
N GLU A 314 5.95 -10.29 -5.15
CA GLU A 314 6.78 -11.08 -4.24
C GLU A 314 7.01 -10.32 -2.92
N ARG A 315 7.48 -11.04 -1.90
CA ARG A 315 7.91 -10.39 -0.67
C ARG A 315 9.21 -9.63 -0.92
N VAL A 316 9.20 -8.31 -0.63
CA VAL A 316 10.33 -7.40 -0.84
C VAL A 316 10.87 -6.84 0.48
N THR A 317 11.91 -6.01 0.41
CA THR A 317 12.49 -5.32 1.58
C THR A 317 12.18 -3.84 1.55
N SER A 318 11.99 -3.25 2.72
CA SER A 318 11.97 -1.80 2.90
C SER A 318 13.31 -1.30 3.44
N ASN A 319 13.48 0.03 3.54
CA ASN A 319 14.71 0.61 4.06
C ASN A 319 14.81 0.46 5.59
N GLU A 320 16.02 0.62 6.14
CA GLU A 320 16.29 0.48 7.58
C GLU A 320 15.43 1.40 8.43
N ARG A 321 15.19 2.66 7.99
CA ARG A 321 14.35 3.62 8.73
C ARG A 321 12.93 3.13 8.98
N SER A 322 12.37 2.33 8.08
CA SER A 322 11.03 1.78 8.26
C SER A 322 10.96 0.71 9.36
N HIS A 323 12.10 0.20 9.81
CA HIS A 323 12.23 -0.79 10.88
C HIS A 323 12.70 -0.19 12.21
N ASP A 324 12.81 1.14 12.29
CA ASP A 324 13.12 1.83 13.54
C ASP A 324 11.90 1.77 14.47
N GLU A 325 12.01 0.95 15.53
CA GLU A 325 10.91 0.72 16.46
C GLU A 325 10.62 1.94 17.33
N GLN A 326 11.65 2.74 17.64
CA GLN A 326 11.45 3.95 18.42
C GLN A 326 10.69 5.02 17.59
N ASP A 327 11.08 5.22 16.31
CA ASP A 327 10.36 6.09 15.40
C ASP A 327 8.93 5.60 15.18
N ALA A 328 8.71 4.29 15.09
CA ALA A 328 7.39 3.70 14.92
C ALA A 328 6.49 3.95 16.15
N ALA A 329 7.00 3.74 17.36
CA ALA A 329 6.28 4.01 18.60
C ALA A 329 5.98 5.50 18.79
N ASN A 330 6.95 6.37 18.46
CA ASN A 330 6.78 7.82 18.54
C ASN A 330 5.76 8.32 17.50
N LEU A 331 5.78 7.77 16.27
CA LEU A 331 4.79 8.07 15.23
C LEU A 331 3.39 7.62 15.65
N TRP A 332 3.27 6.45 16.27
CA TRP A 332 2.01 5.94 16.80
C TRP A 332 1.42 6.91 17.83
N ALA A 333 2.20 7.27 18.86
CA ALA A 333 1.77 8.22 19.88
C ALA A 333 1.43 9.62 19.30
N LEU A 334 2.19 10.06 18.28
CA LEU A 334 1.87 11.30 17.55
C LEU A 334 0.54 11.17 16.81
N SER A 335 0.29 10.05 16.14
CA SER A 335 -0.92 9.81 15.38
C SER A 335 -2.15 9.76 16.28
N GLU A 336 -2.09 9.07 17.43
CA GLU A 336 -3.16 9.09 18.45
C GLU A 336 -3.46 10.52 18.92
N ARG A 337 -2.42 11.29 19.28
CA ARG A 337 -2.59 12.66 19.74
C ARG A 337 -3.19 13.58 18.68
N LEU A 338 -2.76 13.47 17.43
CA LEU A 338 -3.25 14.30 16.33
C LEU A 338 -4.68 13.94 15.91
N THR A 339 -5.01 12.66 15.90
CA THR A 339 -6.33 12.20 15.50
C THR A 339 -7.34 12.18 16.63
N GLY A 340 -6.89 12.28 17.88
CA GLY A 340 -7.74 12.10 19.07
C GLY A 340 -8.26 10.66 19.25
N VAL A 341 -7.70 9.70 18.52
CA VAL A 341 -8.13 8.30 18.57
C VAL A 341 -7.17 7.52 19.46
N THR A 342 -7.71 6.79 20.43
CA THR A 342 -6.95 5.74 21.14
C THR A 342 -7.05 4.45 20.34
N PHE A 343 -5.91 3.93 19.90
CA PHE A 343 -5.87 2.72 19.08
C PHE A 343 -5.58 1.51 19.97
N THR A 344 -6.64 0.83 20.38
CA THR A 344 -6.54 -0.42 21.15
C THR A 344 -6.47 -1.62 20.20
N VAL A 345 -5.55 -2.51 20.46
CA VAL A 345 -5.37 -3.81 19.80
C VAL A 345 -5.54 -4.87 20.87
#